data_91003ffaff19721c3caa1ed830ea5ffb
#
_entry.id   91003ffaff19721c3caa1ed830ea5ffb
#
_cell.length_a   1.000
_cell.length_b   1.000
_cell.length_c   1.000
_cell.angle_alpha   90.00
_cell.angle_beta   90.00
_cell.angle_gamma   90.00
#
_symmetry.space_group_name_H-M   'P 1'
#
loop_
_entity.id
_entity.type
_entity.pdbx_description
1 polymer ?
#
loop_
_entity_poly.entity_id
_entity_poly.type
_entity_poly.pdbx_seq_one_letter_code
_entity_poly.pdbx_strand_id
1 'polypeptide(L)'
;PVAANMGLVLPEEGFLEFLREITKDHGSLLIFDEVITGFRLSLGGAQQYYNIKPDITTLGKIVGGGMPIGAYGGRREIMQMISPDGPVYQAGTLSGNPVATTAGIETLNILKNDPQIYERLEQKTRKLADAAREAGKGHICVNQIGSLMSVFFTDQKVRDFESAVTS
;
A
#
# COMPACT_ATOMS: atom_id res chain seq x y z
N PRO A 1 1.68 -4.17 -4.18
CA PRO A 1 2.63 -5.01 -3.42
C PRO A 1 1.95 -5.86 -2.35
N VAL A 2 0.86 -5.38 -1.75
CA VAL A 2 0.02 -6.16 -0.82
C VAL A 2 -1.42 -6.01 -1.26
N ALA A 3 -2.09 -7.11 -1.56
CA ALA A 3 -3.49 -7.07 -1.93
C ALA A 3 -4.36 -6.89 -0.68
N ALA A 4 -5.26 -5.91 -0.70
CA ALA A 4 -6.15 -5.61 0.43
C ALA A 4 -7.58 -5.25 0.00
N ASN A 5 -7.88 -5.36 -1.29
CA ASN A 5 -9.20 -5.06 -1.85
C ASN A 5 -10.15 -6.27 -1.80
N MET A 6 -9.60 -7.47 -1.68
CA MET A 6 -10.32 -8.75 -1.50
C MET A 6 -10.21 -9.29 -0.06
N GLY A 7 -9.92 -8.42 0.90
CA GLY A 7 -9.33 -8.77 2.17
C GLY A 7 -7.80 -8.76 2.05
N LEU A 8 -7.12 -8.80 3.18
CA LEU A 8 -5.67 -8.69 3.23
C LEU A 8 -5.01 -10.01 2.82
N VAL A 9 -4.34 -10.00 1.68
CA VAL A 9 -3.54 -11.15 1.19
C VAL A 9 -2.10 -10.69 1.01
N LEU A 10 -1.19 -11.35 1.72
CA LEU A 10 0.23 -11.01 1.70
C LEU A 10 0.92 -11.65 0.51
N PRO A 11 1.92 -10.99 -0.08
CA PRO A 11 2.76 -11.65 -1.08
C PRO A 11 3.54 -12.81 -0.45
N GLU A 12 3.72 -13.87 -1.19
CA GLU A 12 4.61 -14.97 -0.79
C GLU A 12 6.07 -14.46 -0.73
N GLU A 13 6.87 -15.10 0.12
CA GLU A 13 8.29 -14.76 0.27
C GLU A 13 9.04 -14.86 -1.08
N GLY A 14 9.82 -13.84 -1.41
CA GLY A 14 10.57 -13.76 -2.67
C GLY A 14 9.76 -13.32 -3.90
N PHE A 15 8.43 -13.21 -3.80
CA PHE A 15 7.60 -12.85 -4.96
C PHE A 15 7.86 -11.43 -5.47
N LEU A 16 7.96 -10.46 -4.59
CA LEU A 16 8.21 -9.07 -4.98
C LEU A 16 9.63 -8.87 -5.52
N GLU A 17 10.60 -9.56 -4.94
CA GLU A 17 11.99 -9.61 -5.41
C GLU A 17 12.04 -10.19 -6.83
N PHE A 18 11.38 -11.33 -7.04
CA PHE A 18 11.26 -11.96 -8.35
C PHE A 18 10.64 -11.02 -9.39
N LEU A 19 9.56 -10.31 -9.04
CA LEU A 19 8.95 -9.32 -9.94
C LEU A 19 9.93 -8.20 -10.29
N ARG A 20 10.72 -7.71 -9.32
CA ARG A 20 11.73 -6.68 -9.58
C ARG A 20 12.81 -7.18 -10.52
N GLU A 21 13.32 -8.39 -10.31
CA GLU A 21 14.36 -8.98 -11.13
C GLU A 21 13.88 -9.24 -12.56
N ILE A 22 12.76 -9.95 -12.71
CA ILE A 22 12.23 -10.31 -14.03
C ILE A 22 11.85 -9.07 -14.87
N THR A 23 11.27 -8.05 -14.24
CA THR A 23 10.95 -6.81 -14.96
C THR A 23 12.20 -6.08 -15.42
N LYS A 24 13.26 -6.06 -14.59
CA LYS A 24 14.56 -5.48 -14.96
C LYS A 24 15.22 -6.24 -16.12
N ASP A 25 15.23 -7.55 -16.07
CA ASP A 25 15.86 -8.42 -17.06
C ASP A 25 15.20 -8.30 -18.45
N HIS A 26 13.87 -8.05 -18.45
CA HIS A 26 13.09 -7.89 -19.69
C HIS A 26 12.86 -6.42 -20.09
N GLY A 27 13.49 -5.46 -19.42
CA GLY A 27 13.33 -4.03 -19.73
C GLY A 27 11.90 -3.52 -19.50
N SER A 28 11.12 -4.19 -18.68
CA SER A 28 9.76 -3.79 -18.32
C SER A 28 9.75 -2.89 -17.09
N LEU A 29 8.73 -2.05 -16.96
CA LEU A 29 8.55 -1.21 -15.78
C LEU A 29 7.82 -1.97 -14.67
N LEU A 30 8.33 -1.88 -13.45
CA LEU A 30 7.63 -2.33 -12.26
C LEU A 30 6.82 -1.16 -11.68
N ILE A 31 5.52 -1.31 -11.61
CA ILE A 31 4.63 -0.32 -11.00
C ILE A 31 4.10 -0.86 -9.68
N PHE A 32 4.33 -0.13 -8.59
CA PHE A 32 3.69 -0.42 -7.30
C PHE A 32 2.43 0.43 -7.12
N ASP A 33 1.28 -0.24 -7.09
CA ASP A 33 0.05 0.37 -6.61
C ASP A 33 0.09 0.42 -5.08
N GLU A 34 0.46 1.59 -4.56
CA GLU A 34 0.52 1.87 -3.13
C GLU A 34 -0.69 2.70 -2.65
N VAL A 35 -1.81 2.63 -3.35
CA VAL A 35 -3.04 3.35 -2.95
C VAL A 35 -3.51 2.92 -1.55
N ILE A 36 -3.28 1.66 -1.15
CA ILE A 36 -3.58 1.17 0.21
C ILE A 36 -2.34 1.18 1.09
N THR A 37 -1.20 0.74 0.57
CA THR A 37 0.02 0.50 1.36
C THR A 37 0.89 1.73 1.57
N GLY A 38 0.81 2.72 0.68
CA GLY A 38 1.53 3.98 0.79
C GLY A 38 1.18 4.73 2.07
N PHE A 39 2.20 5.13 2.83
CA PHE A 39 2.07 5.78 4.14
C PHE A 39 1.31 4.94 5.18
N ARG A 40 0.93 3.70 4.86
CA ARG A 40 0.21 2.79 5.76
C ARG A 40 1.15 1.81 6.46
N LEU A 41 2.03 1.16 5.72
CA LEU A 41 2.98 0.18 6.27
C LEU A 41 4.21 0.85 6.87
N SER A 42 4.67 1.91 6.24
CA SER A 42 5.76 2.78 6.68
C SER A 42 5.61 4.16 6.03
N LEU A 43 6.45 5.12 6.37
CA LEU A 43 6.46 6.43 5.72
C LEU A 43 6.77 6.33 4.22
N GLY A 44 7.58 5.37 3.81
CA GLY A 44 7.88 5.08 2.41
C GLY A 44 7.01 3.97 1.80
N GLY A 45 5.92 3.55 2.48
CA GLY A 45 5.00 2.54 1.96
C GLY A 45 5.56 1.12 1.95
N ALA A 46 4.96 0.26 1.11
CA ALA A 46 5.38 -1.12 0.95
C ALA A 46 6.77 -1.23 0.29
N GLN A 47 7.12 -0.32 -0.60
CA GLN A 47 8.45 -0.30 -1.21
C GLN A 47 9.57 -0.14 -0.17
N GLN A 48 9.36 0.66 0.87
CA GLN A 48 10.30 0.75 1.98
C GLN A 48 10.23 -0.49 2.87
N TYR A 49 9.03 -0.97 3.16
CA TYR A 49 8.81 -2.13 4.04
C TYR A 49 9.49 -3.40 3.50
N TYR A 50 9.35 -3.66 2.19
CA TYR A 50 9.94 -4.81 1.52
C TYR A 50 11.32 -4.53 0.90
N ASN A 51 11.81 -3.30 1.00
CA ASN A 51 13.07 -2.87 0.38
C ASN A 51 13.11 -3.12 -1.15
N ILE A 52 11.98 -2.91 -1.83
CA ILE A 52 11.85 -3.04 -3.28
C ILE A 52 11.66 -1.66 -3.90
N LYS A 53 12.49 -1.29 -4.86
CA LYS A 53 12.36 -0.01 -5.56
C LYS A 53 11.63 -0.20 -6.89
N PRO A 54 10.36 0.22 -7.02
CA PRO A 54 9.64 0.20 -8.29
C PRO A 54 10.12 1.32 -9.23
N ASP A 55 9.71 1.26 -10.50
CA ASP A 55 9.96 2.32 -11.47
C ASP A 55 8.91 3.44 -11.38
N ILE A 56 7.67 3.07 -11.03
CA ILE A 56 6.53 3.98 -10.81
C ILE A 56 5.80 3.54 -9.55
N THR A 57 5.30 4.53 -8.79
CA THR A 57 4.44 4.32 -7.63
C THR A 57 3.16 5.11 -7.81
N THR A 58 1.99 4.50 -7.56
CA THR A 58 0.71 5.21 -7.47
C THR A 58 0.29 5.34 -6.01
N LEU A 59 -0.29 6.47 -5.64
CA LEU A 59 -0.66 6.83 -4.28
C LEU A 59 -2.11 7.35 -4.24
N GLY A 60 -2.78 7.12 -3.11
CA GLY A 60 -4.12 7.59 -2.83
C GLY A 60 -4.41 7.49 -1.33
N LYS A 61 -5.68 7.55 -0.97
CA LYS A 61 -6.13 7.39 0.43
C LYS A 61 -5.36 8.27 1.43
N ILE A 62 -4.40 7.73 2.18
CA ILE A 62 -3.66 8.44 3.25
C ILE A 62 -2.96 9.69 2.72
N VAL A 63 -2.45 9.68 1.48
CA VAL A 63 -1.79 10.86 0.90
C VAL A 63 -2.69 12.10 0.86
N GLY A 64 -4.00 11.91 0.84
CA GLY A 64 -4.98 12.99 0.85
C GLY A 64 -5.48 13.43 2.21
N GLY A 65 -5.05 12.77 3.31
CA GLY A 65 -5.52 13.11 4.65
C GLY A 65 -7.03 13.03 4.82
N GLY A 66 -7.68 12.08 4.13
CA GLY A 66 -9.13 11.90 4.10
C GLY A 66 -9.84 12.62 2.95
N MET A 67 -9.14 13.48 2.21
CA MET A 67 -9.67 14.16 1.03
C MET A 67 -9.38 13.38 -0.25
N PRO A 68 -10.23 13.53 -1.31
CA PRO A 68 -10.04 12.83 -2.57
C PRO A 68 -8.82 13.38 -3.32
N ILE A 69 -7.78 12.57 -3.40
CA ILE A 69 -6.56 12.85 -4.17
C ILE A 69 -5.96 11.54 -4.66
N GLY A 70 -5.38 11.59 -5.84
CA GLY A 70 -4.47 10.58 -6.35
C GLY A 70 -3.15 11.24 -6.74
N ALA A 71 -2.08 10.49 -6.60
CA ALA A 71 -0.75 10.92 -7.04
C ALA A 71 -0.01 9.73 -7.66
N TYR A 72 0.93 10.04 -8.52
CA TYR A 72 1.90 9.07 -9.01
C TYR A 72 3.25 9.72 -9.16
N GLY A 73 4.28 8.92 -9.09
CA GLY A 73 5.66 9.37 -9.25
C GLY A 73 6.55 8.20 -9.59
N GLY A 74 7.78 8.48 -9.99
CA GLY A 74 8.70 7.44 -10.38
C GLY A 74 10.03 8.01 -10.86
N ARG A 75 10.73 7.21 -11.67
CA ARG A 75 12.01 7.59 -12.25
C ARG A 75 11.86 8.87 -13.05
N ARG A 76 12.85 9.75 -12.93
CA ARG A 76 12.85 11.09 -13.56
C ARG A 76 12.59 11.02 -15.06
N GLU A 77 13.25 10.14 -15.77
CA GLU A 77 13.10 9.99 -17.21
C GLU A 77 11.69 9.54 -17.66
N ILE A 78 10.97 8.84 -16.80
CA ILE A 78 9.56 8.49 -17.04
C ILE A 78 8.67 9.70 -16.75
N MET A 79 8.89 10.39 -15.64
CA MET A 79 8.08 11.55 -15.27
C MET A 79 8.26 12.72 -16.22
N GLN A 80 9.42 12.90 -16.83
CA GLN A 80 9.67 13.90 -17.86
C GLN A 80 8.88 13.67 -19.17
N MET A 81 8.25 12.49 -19.33
CA MET A 81 7.33 12.27 -20.45
C MET A 81 5.96 12.94 -20.24
N ILE A 82 5.66 13.42 -19.05
CA ILE A 82 4.39 14.06 -18.74
C ILE A 82 4.44 15.54 -19.16
N SER A 83 3.34 16.00 -19.77
CA SER A 83 3.17 17.40 -20.16
C SER A 83 3.33 18.33 -18.92
N PRO A 84 3.97 19.54 -19.05
CA PRO A 84 4.44 20.16 -20.30
C PRO A 84 5.82 19.69 -20.79
N ASP A 85 6.58 18.95 -20.00
CA ASP A 85 7.94 18.53 -20.35
C ASP A 85 7.98 17.48 -21.47
N GLY A 86 6.96 16.64 -21.53
CA GLY A 86 6.84 15.55 -22.50
C GLY A 86 5.48 15.51 -23.20
N PRO A 87 5.29 14.51 -24.10
CA PRO A 87 4.10 14.43 -24.95
C PRO A 87 2.87 13.81 -24.25
N VAL A 88 3.04 13.23 -23.06
CA VAL A 88 1.95 12.53 -22.37
C VAL A 88 1.07 13.53 -21.63
N TYR A 89 -0.13 13.77 -22.16
CA TYR A 89 -1.10 14.67 -21.54
C TYR A 89 -1.73 14.01 -20.31
N GLN A 90 -1.77 14.76 -19.21
CA GLN A 90 -2.45 14.39 -17.98
C GLN A 90 -3.09 15.62 -17.37
N ALA A 91 -4.38 15.54 -17.06
CA ALA A 91 -5.14 16.62 -16.42
C ALA A 91 -6.27 16.06 -15.57
N GLY A 92 -6.69 16.84 -14.58
CA GLY A 92 -7.86 16.57 -13.75
C GLY A 92 -8.33 17.86 -13.11
N THR A 93 -9.62 18.17 -13.21
CA THR A 93 -10.20 19.42 -12.72
C THR A 93 -9.88 19.68 -11.24
N LEU A 94 -9.87 18.63 -10.42
CA LEU A 94 -9.58 18.72 -8.99
C LEU A 94 -8.12 18.37 -8.64
N SER A 95 -7.26 18.12 -9.63
CA SER A 95 -5.85 17.84 -9.39
C SER A 95 -5.17 19.02 -8.70
N GLY A 96 -4.48 18.74 -7.59
CA GLY A 96 -3.78 19.75 -6.81
C GLY A 96 -4.70 20.76 -6.11
N ASN A 97 -5.98 20.44 -5.90
CA ASN A 97 -6.86 21.36 -5.20
C ASN A 97 -6.34 21.64 -3.77
N PRO A 98 -6.45 22.92 -3.30
CA PRO A 98 -5.78 23.36 -2.07
C PRO A 98 -6.29 22.65 -0.81
N VAL A 99 -7.55 22.22 -0.78
CA VAL A 99 -8.10 21.53 0.39
C VAL A 99 -7.46 20.15 0.55
N ALA A 100 -7.45 19.34 -0.51
CA ALA A 100 -6.86 17.99 -0.46
C ALA A 100 -5.33 18.02 -0.27
N THR A 101 -4.65 18.97 -0.93
CA THR A 101 -3.20 19.10 -0.78
C THR A 101 -2.81 19.55 0.63
N THR A 102 -3.52 20.49 1.23
CA THR A 102 -3.27 20.96 2.61
C THR A 102 -3.53 19.80 3.60
N ALA A 103 -4.67 19.11 3.50
CA ALA A 103 -4.96 17.96 4.35
C ALA A 103 -3.91 16.85 4.22
N GLY A 104 -3.46 16.59 3.01
CA GLY A 104 -2.36 15.64 2.74
C GLY A 104 -1.05 16.06 3.38
N ILE A 105 -0.64 17.32 3.20
CA ILE A 105 0.60 17.88 3.80
C ILE A 105 0.57 17.73 5.32
N GLU A 106 -0.52 18.11 5.98
CA GLU A 106 -0.65 17.99 7.43
C GLU A 106 -0.59 16.53 7.89
N THR A 107 -1.29 15.63 7.19
CA THR A 107 -1.23 14.20 7.50
C THR A 107 0.19 13.65 7.37
N LEU A 108 0.89 13.97 6.28
CA LEU A 108 2.26 13.51 6.07
C LEU A 108 3.24 14.12 7.06
N ASN A 109 3.02 15.36 7.48
CA ASN A 109 3.80 16.00 8.55
C ASN A 109 3.63 15.27 9.89
N ILE A 110 2.41 14.89 10.26
CA ILE A 110 2.15 14.09 11.47
C ILE A 110 2.93 12.77 11.40
N LEU A 111 2.81 12.02 10.29
CA LEU A 111 3.49 10.75 10.11
C LEU A 111 5.02 10.88 10.16
N LYS A 112 5.57 11.94 9.53
CA LYS A 112 7.00 12.21 9.47
C LYS A 112 7.58 12.61 10.83
N ASN A 113 6.82 13.39 11.61
CA ASN A 113 7.27 13.93 12.89
C ASN A 113 7.05 12.97 14.06
N ASP A 114 6.38 11.85 13.84
CA ASP A 114 6.17 10.80 14.87
C ASP A 114 6.71 9.44 14.37
N PRO A 115 8.02 9.20 14.49
CA PRO A 115 8.63 7.95 14.00
C PRO A 115 8.06 6.67 14.63
N GLN A 116 7.46 6.78 15.82
CA GLN A 116 6.92 5.64 16.56
C GLN A 116 5.45 5.33 16.18
N ILE A 117 4.82 6.13 15.32
CA ILE A 117 3.40 5.96 14.99
C ILE A 117 3.12 4.58 14.38
N TYR A 118 4.00 4.10 13.50
CA TYR A 118 3.85 2.81 12.83
C TYR A 118 3.95 1.65 13.81
N GLU A 119 4.91 1.69 14.73
CA GLU A 119 5.05 0.67 15.76
C GLU A 119 3.82 0.63 16.68
N ARG A 120 3.34 1.81 17.14
CA ARG A 120 2.13 1.87 17.97
C ARG A 120 0.88 1.36 17.26
N LEU A 121 0.74 1.65 15.96
CA LEU A 121 -0.37 1.15 15.15
C LEU A 121 -0.29 -0.36 14.96
N GLU A 122 0.90 -0.88 14.67
CA GLU A 122 1.11 -2.33 14.55
C GLU A 122 0.80 -3.06 15.85
N GLN A 123 1.27 -2.55 17.00
CA GLN A 123 0.98 -3.14 18.31
C GLN A 123 -0.53 -3.17 18.61
N LYS A 124 -1.26 -2.09 18.27
CA LYS A 124 -2.72 -2.07 18.42
C LYS A 124 -3.40 -3.09 17.52
N THR A 125 -2.97 -3.18 16.26
CA THR A 125 -3.52 -4.13 15.30
C THR A 125 -3.21 -5.57 15.71
N ARG A 126 -2.01 -5.85 16.22
CA ARG A 126 -1.64 -7.16 16.75
C ARG A 126 -2.55 -7.60 17.91
N LYS A 127 -2.82 -6.70 18.87
CA LYS A 127 -3.76 -6.99 19.96
C LYS A 127 -5.16 -7.35 19.46
N LEU A 128 -5.65 -6.63 18.44
CA LEU A 128 -6.95 -6.95 17.82
C LEU A 128 -6.92 -8.29 17.08
N ALA A 129 -5.85 -8.55 16.34
CA ALA A 129 -5.68 -9.80 15.61
C ALA A 129 -5.61 -11.00 16.56
N ASP A 130 -4.88 -10.89 17.66
CA ASP A 130 -4.75 -11.95 18.66
C ASP A 130 -6.08 -12.19 19.37
N ALA A 131 -6.81 -11.14 19.76
CA ALA A 131 -8.14 -11.27 20.34
C ALA A 131 -9.13 -11.92 19.36
N ALA A 132 -9.06 -11.57 18.07
CA ALA A 132 -9.87 -12.20 17.04
C ALA A 132 -9.55 -13.71 16.91
N ARG A 133 -8.27 -14.08 16.85
CA ARG A 133 -7.84 -15.49 16.79
C ARG A 133 -8.34 -16.28 18.00
N GLU A 134 -8.22 -15.71 19.19
CA GLU A 134 -8.71 -16.32 20.43
C GLU A 134 -10.24 -16.51 20.40
N ALA A 135 -10.97 -15.48 20.02
CA ALA A 135 -12.44 -15.55 19.91
C ALA A 135 -12.91 -16.54 18.84
N GLY A 136 -12.20 -16.62 17.73
CA GLY A 136 -12.54 -17.49 16.59
C GLY A 136 -12.25 -18.98 16.81
N LYS A 137 -11.48 -19.34 17.86
CA LYS A 137 -11.21 -20.75 18.27
C LYS A 137 -10.80 -21.69 17.13
N GLY A 138 -10.05 -21.17 16.17
CA GLY A 138 -9.60 -21.94 15.00
C GLY A 138 -10.57 -21.96 13.82
N HIS A 139 -11.71 -21.28 13.90
CA HIS A 139 -12.68 -21.17 12.81
C HIS A 139 -12.50 -19.91 11.97
N ILE A 140 -11.43 -19.16 12.21
CA ILE A 140 -11.09 -17.97 11.43
C ILE A 140 -9.62 -17.96 11.03
N CYS A 141 -9.34 -17.38 9.87
CA CYS A 141 -8.00 -16.99 9.44
C CYS A 141 -7.83 -15.48 9.61
N VAL A 142 -6.73 -15.04 10.22
CA VAL A 142 -6.43 -13.61 10.39
C VAL A 142 -5.11 -13.31 9.72
N ASN A 143 -5.16 -12.58 8.61
CA ASN A 143 -3.99 -12.01 7.96
C ASN A 143 -3.69 -10.64 8.52
N GLN A 144 -2.41 -10.33 8.75
CA GLN A 144 -1.96 -9.06 9.32
C GLN A 144 -0.60 -8.65 8.78
N ILE A 145 -0.43 -7.36 8.50
CA ILE A 145 0.86 -6.72 8.22
C ILE A 145 0.80 -5.26 8.69
N GLY A 146 1.74 -4.85 9.56
CA GLY A 146 1.73 -3.53 10.16
C GLY A 146 0.37 -3.19 10.77
N SER A 147 -0.24 -2.10 10.32
CA SER A 147 -1.57 -1.64 10.76
C SER A 147 -2.75 -2.15 9.91
N LEU A 148 -2.49 -3.10 9.01
CA LEU A 148 -3.54 -3.75 8.21
C LEU A 148 -3.85 -5.12 8.78
N MET A 149 -5.14 -5.47 8.83
CA MET A 149 -5.60 -6.82 9.14
C MET A 149 -6.91 -7.12 8.43
N SER A 150 -7.16 -8.40 8.16
CA SER A 150 -8.46 -8.93 7.75
C SER A 150 -8.75 -10.22 8.49
N VAL A 151 -10.01 -10.42 8.80
CA VAL A 151 -10.54 -11.65 9.38
C VAL A 151 -11.34 -12.36 8.29
N PHE A 152 -11.05 -13.63 8.08
CA PHE A 152 -11.76 -14.52 7.16
C PHE A 152 -12.41 -15.64 7.98
N PHE A 153 -13.64 -16.00 7.65
CA PHE A 153 -14.43 -16.99 8.40
C PHE A 153 -14.16 -18.41 7.86
N THR A 154 -12.92 -18.81 7.91
CA THR A 154 -12.44 -20.12 7.46
C THR A 154 -11.32 -20.61 8.36
N ASP A 155 -11.16 -21.92 8.49
CA ASP A 155 -10.02 -22.57 9.15
C ASP A 155 -8.81 -22.77 8.21
N GLN A 156 -8.98 -22.46 6.92
CA GLN A 156 -7.93 -22.56 5.91
C GLN A 156 -7.10 -21.27 5.84
N LYS A 157 -5.85 -21.39 5.39
CA LYS A 157 -5.02 -20.22 5.09
C LYS A 157 -5.54 -19.49 3.86
N VAL A 158 -5.75 -18.17 4.00
CA VAL A 158 -6.12 -17.29 2.87
C VAL A 158 -4.86 -16.64 2.33
N ARG A 159 -4.50 -16.99 1.07
CA ARG A 159 -3.25 -16.57 0.42
C ARG A 159 -3.41 -16.15 -1.05
N ASP A 160 -4.62 -16.24 -1.58
CA ASP A 160 -4.95 -15.85 -2.95
C ASP A 160 -6.41 -15.42 -3.04
N PHE A 161 -6.83 -15.01 -4.25
CA PHE A 161 -8.19 -14.57 -4.50
C PHE A 161 -9.21 -15.70 -4.27
N GLU A 162 -8.92 -16.91 -4.73
CA GLU A 162 -9.85 -18.04 -4.62
C GLU A 162 -10.12 -18.39 -3.16
N SER A 163 -9.07 -18.49 -2.34
CA SER A 163 -9.23 -18.74 -0.90
C SER A 163 -9.89 -17.58 -0.15
N ALA A 164 -9.74 -16.34 -0.65
CA ALA A 164 -10.37 -15.17 -0.03
C ALA A 164 -11.88 -15.08 -0.30
N VAL A 165 -12.34 -15.45 -1.50
CA VAL A 165 -13.79 -15.37 -1.85
C VAL A 165 -14.61 -16.56 -1.37
N THR A 166 -13.95 -17.66 -1.00
CA THR A 166 -14.60 -18.85 -0.45
C THR A 166 -14.59 -18.91 1.08
N SER A 167 -14.06 -17.86 1.73
CA SER A 167 -13.89 -17.75 3.18
C SER A 167 -15.05 -17.06 3.90
#